data_f6580c9d88adabd3e69d2f063ce52f4f
#
_entry.id   f6580c9d88adabd3e69d2f063ce52f4f
#
_cell.length_a   1.000
_cell.length_b   1.000
_cell.length_c   1.000
_cell.angle_alpha   90.00
_cell.angle_beta   90.00
_cell.angle_gamma   90.00
#
_symmetry.space_group_name_H-M   'P 1'
#
loop_
_entity.id
_entity.type
_entity.pdbx_description
1 polymer ?
#
loop_
_entity_poly.entity_id
_entity_poly.type
_entity_poly.pdbx_seq_one_letter_code
_entity_poly.pdbx_strand_id
1 'polypeptide(L)'
;MYIINMDKCANPVTASVVCDQDLQRGLVVKITGQANNNIWVDGADNEAYKVELADANADKGDLLIHTSVAFSYDERDTERDYVLKAGEVGRGHYLHTGDEYTLPADMVDTDAVGEEVGLKGNGKLGTGASVVIGVVTKIYNFNGQESVRIRIK
;
A
#
# COMPACT_ATOMS: atom_id res chain seq x y z
N MET A 1 0.85 4.70 13.82
CA MET A 1 1.21 5.70 12.81
C MET A 1 1.37 5.03 11.46
N TYR A 2 0.94 5.68 10.40
CA TYR A 2 0.91 5.11 9.05
C TYR A 2 1.56 6.05 8.04
N ILE A 3 2.70 6.63 8.43
CA ILE A 3 3.46 7.51 7.55
C ILE A 3 4.17 6.65 6.52
N ILE A 4 4.00 6.98 5.27
CA ILE A 4 4.73 6.37 4.15
C ILE A 4 5.50 7.43 3.40
N ASN A 5 6.54 7.03 2.72
CA ASN A 5 7.28 7.89 1.80
C ASN A 5 7.63 7.12 0.53
N MET A 6 7.49 7.79 -0.59
CA MET A 6 7.88 7.28 -1.90
C MET A 6 9.27 7.84 -2.21
N ASP A 7 10.30 7.14 -1.75
CA ASP A 7 11.68 7.65 -1.79
C ASP A 7 12.23 7.79 -3.21
N LYS A 8 11.93 6.81 -4.04
CA LYS A 8 12.33 6.80 -5.46
C LYS A 8 11.25 6.13 -6.29
N CYS A 9 10.43 6.93 -6.93
CA CYS A 9 9.41 6.46 -7.85
C CYS A 9 9.50 7.29 -9.13
N ALA A 10 10.30 6.82 -10.08
CA ALA A 10 10.64 7.58 -11.29
C ALA A 10 9.43 7.88 -12.18
N ASN A 11 8.52 6.90 -12.31
CA ASN A 11 7.31 7.04 -13.12
C ASN A 11 6.15 6.36 -12.39
N PRO A 12 5.63 6.99 -11.33
CA PRO A 12 4.58 6.36 -10.52
C PRO A 12 3.31 6.19 -11.35
N VAL A 13 2.91 4.94 -11.57
CA VAL A 13 1.60 4.62 -12.13
C VAL A 13 0.65 4.39 -10.98
N THR A 14 -0.42 5.14 -10.95
CA THR A 14 -1.40 5.11 -9.89
C THR A 14 -2.74 4.62 -10.39
N ALA A 15 -3.53 4.06 -9.48
CA ALA A 15 -4.92 3.70 -9.74
C ALA A 15 -5.80 4.18 -8.59
N SER A 16 -7.04 4.51 -8.92
CA SER A 16 -8.06 4.73 -7.90
C SER A 16 -8.54 3.39 -7.38
N VAL A 17 -8.66 3.27 -6.07
CA VAL A 17 -9.00 2.01 -5.39
C VAL A 17 -10.14 2.19 -4.40
N VAL A 18 -10.95 1.15 -4.26
CA VAL A 18 -12.04 1.09 -3.28
C VAL A 18 -11.95 -0.25 -2.57
N CYS A 19 -12.02 -0.23 -1.26
CA CYS A 19 -12.01 -1.44 -0.42
C CYS A 19 -13.28 -1.52 0.43
N ASP A 20 -13.72 -2.74 0.74
CA ASP A 20 -14.86 -2.98 1.61
C ASP A 20 -14.54 -2.82 3.09
N GLN A 21 -13.30 -2.59 3.43
CA GLN A 21 -12.83 -2.38 4.79
C GLN A 21 -11.91 -1.17 4.87
N ASP A 22 -11.70 -0.67 6.07
CA ASP A 22 -10.77 0.43 6.31
C ASP A 22 -9.34 0.01 5.92
N LEU A 23 -8.64 0.89 5.20
CA LEU A 23 -7.27 0.66 4.75
C LEU A 23 -6.29 1.64 5.38
N GLN A 24 -5.27 1.11 6.02
CA GLN A 24 -4.12 1.88 6.48
C GLN A 24 -3.17 2.14 5.30
N ARG A 25 -2.50 3.27 5.32
CA ARG A 25 -1.47 3.59 4.32
C ARG A 25 -0.28 2.64 4.46
N GLY A 26 0.25 2.22 3.32
CA GLY A 26 1.40 1.31 3.26
C GLY A 26 1.05 -0.17 3.16
N LEU A 27 -0.21 -0.55 3.34
CA LEU A 27 -0.63 -1.92 3.11
C LEU A 27 -0.62 -2.24 1.62
N VAL A 28 -0.25 -3.46 1.30
CA VAL A 28 -0.30 -3.98 -0.07
C VAL A 28 -1.70 -4.55 -0.32
N VAL A 29 -2.30 -4.11 -1.42
CA VAL A 29 -3.62 -4.58 -1.85
C VAL A 29 -3.53 -5.23 -3.21
N LYS A 30 -4.47 -6.12 -3.50
CA LYS A 30 -4.61 -6.75 -4.81
C LYS A 30 -5.90 -6.30 -5.48
N ILE A 31 -5.84 -6.15 -6.79
CA ILE A 31 -7.02 -5.86 -7.59
C ILE A 31 -7.86 -7.13 -7.69
N THR A 32 -9.13 -7.05 -7.33
CA THR A 32 -10.10 -8.16 -7.44
C THR A 32 -11.13 -7.94 -8.54
N GLY A 33 -11.17 -6.75 -9.11
CA GLY A 33 -12.07 -6.39 -10.18
C GLY A 33 -12.23 -4.89 -10.30
N GLN A 34 -13.13 -4.47 -11.15
CA GLN A 34 -13.54 -3.07 -11.20
C GLN A 34 -14.52 -2.79 -10.07
N ALA A 35 -14.47 -1.58 -9.53
CA ALA A 35 -15.45 -1.16 -8.54
C ALA A 35 -16.85 -1.30 -9.14
N ASN A 36 -17.72 -1.95 -8.38
CA ASN A 36 -19.08 -2.15 -8.81
C ASN A 36 -19.77 -0.80 -9.03
N ASN A 37 -20.56 -0.71 -10.08
CA ASN A 37 -21.37 0.47 -10.38
C ASN A 37 -22.21 0.98 -9.19
N ASN A 38 -22.50 0.11 -8.25
CA ASN A 38 -23.25 0.45 -7.04
C ASN A 38 -22.45 1.31 -6.03
N ILE A 39 -21.14 1.37 -6.17
CA ILE A 39 -20.27 2.21 -5.33
C ILE A 39 -20.22 3.64 -5.88
N TRP A 40 -20.57 3.80 -7.14
CA TRP A 40 -20.51 5.06 -7.85
C TRP A 40 -21.90 5.64 -8.04
N VAL A 41 -21.94 6.94 -7.99
CA VAL A 41 -23.12 7.68 -8.41
C VAL A 41 -23.38 7.40 -9.88
N ASP A 42 -24.64 7.32 -10.27
CA ASP A 42 -25.05 7.13 -11.66
C ASP A 42 -24.23 7.97 -12.63
N GLY A 43 -23.68 7.34 -13.64
CA GLY A 43 -22.88 7.98 -14.68
C GLY A 43 -21.40 8.14 -14.37
N ALA A 44 -20.91 7.71 -13.20
CA ALA A 44 -19.49 7.63 -12.95
C ALA A 44 -18.90 6.44 -13.70
N ASP A 45 -17.85 6.69 -14.47
CA ASP A 45 -17.12 5.63 -15.15
C ASP A 45 -16.46 4.74 -14.12
N ASN A 46 -16.36 3.46 -14.40
CA ASN A 46 -15.71 2.46 -13.54
C ASN A 46 -14.18 2.61 -13.59
N GLU A 47 -13.69 3.78 -13.20
CA GLU A 47 -12.27 4.08 -13.22
C GLU A 47 -11.54 3.60 -11.97
N ALA A 48 -12.25 3.21 -10.93
CA ALA A 48 -11.65 2.64 -9.73
C ALA A 48 -11.67 1.12 -9.77
N TYR A 49 -10.64 0.54 -9.17
CA TYR A 49 -10.56 -0.90 -8.97
C TYR A 49 -11.04 -1.27 -7.58
N LYS A 50 -11.81 -2.35 -7.51
CA LYS A 50 -12.08 -2.99 -6.23
C LYS A 50 -10.83 -3.74 -5.80
N VAL A 51 -10.41 -3.51 -4.56
CA VAL A 51 -9.20 -4.12 -4.00
C VAL A 51 -9.50 -4.83 -2.68
N GLU A 52 -8.65 -5.77 -2.36
CA GLU A 52 -8.61 -6.46 -1.07
C GLU A 52 -7.18 -6.44 -0.54
N LEU A 53 -7.01 -6.68 0.75
CA LEU A 53 -5.67 -6.89 1.31
C LEU A 53 -5.02 -8.08 0.59
N ALA A 54 -3.78 -7.92 0.15
CA ALA A 54 -3.07 -8.97 -0.57
C ALA A 54 -2.84 -10.18 0.32
N ASP A 55 -3.18 -11.34 -0.19
CA ASP A 55 -2.85 -12.62 0.45
C ASP A 55 -1.43 -13.07 0.07
N ALA A 56 -0.96 -14.12 0.70
CA ALA A 56 0.41 -14.62 0.51
C ALA A 56 0.70 -15.16 -0.90
N ASN A 57 -0.32 -15.39 -1.72
CA ASN A 57 -0.19 -16.00 -3.04
C ASN A 57 -0.68 -15.09 -4.18
N ALA A 58 -0.91 -13.80 -3.90
CA ALA A 58 -1.39 -12.87 -4.92
C ALA A 58 -0.39 -12.70 -6.06
N ASP A 59 -0.90 -12.54 -7.28
CA ASP A 59 -0.07 -12.27 -8.44
C ASP A 59 0.51 -10.85 -8.34
N LYS A 60 1.82 -10.73 -8.57
CA LYS A 60 2.53 -9.45 -8.46
C LYS A 60 1.97 -8.38 -9.41
N GLY A 61 1.47 -8.77 -10.58
CA GLY A 61 0.89 -7.84 -11.55
C GLY A 61 -0.36 -7.12 -11.08
N ASP A 62 -1.05 -7.67 -10.10
CA ASP A 62 -2.29 -7.11 -9.54
C ASP A 62 -2.09 -6.35 -8.23
N LEU A 63 -0.84 -6.14 -7.84
CA LEU A 63 -0.52 -5.54 -6.55
C LEU A 63 -0.32 -4.03 -6.63
N LEU A 64 -0.81 -3.36 -5.60
CA LEU A 64 -0.65 -1.93 -5.37
C LEU A 64 -0.24 -1.70 -3.92
N ILE A 65 0.55 -0.68 -3.67
CA ILE A 65 0.73 -0.14 -2.30
C ILE A 65 -0.29 0.98 -2.10
N HIS A 66 -1.04 0.92 -1.02
CA HIS A 66 -2.01 1.95 -0.68
C HIS A 66 -1.31 3.24 -0.26
N THR A 67 -1.48 4.30 -1.05
CA THR A 67 -0.75 5.56 -0.91
C THR A 67 -1.68 6.77 -0.86
N SER A 68 -2.93 6.60 -0.47
CA SER A 68 -3.89 7.70 -0.40
C SER A 68 -3.31 8.90 0.35
N VAL A 69 -3.54 10.09 -0.18
CA VAL A 69 -3.14 11.32 0.50
C VAL A 69 -4.00 11.50 1.74
N ALA A 70 -3.38 11.82 2.84
CA ALA A 70 -4.07 12.16 4.07
C ALA A 70 -4.80 13.50 3.88
N PHE A 71 -6.04 13.41 3.43
CA PHE A 71 -6.90 14.57 3.27
C PHE A 71 -8.19 14.36 4.06
N SER A 72 -8.44 15.24 4.99
CA SER A 72 -9.66 15.26 5.78
C SER A 72 -10.20 16.68 5.86
N TYR A 73 -11.51 16.81 5.74
CA TYR A 73 -12.21 18.07 6.07
C TYR A 73 -12.27 18.30 7.58
N ASP A 74 -11.96 17.27 8.36
CA ASP A 74 -11.83 17.36 9.80
C ASP A 74 -10.35 17.59 10.13
N GLU A 75 -10.00 18.77 10.61
CA GLU A 75 -8.62 19.17 10.95
C GLU A 75 -7.96 18.28 12.01
N ARG A 76 -8.72 17.37 12.62
CA ARG A 76 -8.20 16.42 13.59
C ARG A 76 -7.48 15.23 12.96
N ASP A 77 -7.74 14.93 11.69
CA ASP A 77 -7.03 13.87 10.99
C ASP A 77 -5.66 14.37 10.52
N THR A 78 -4.62 13.66 10.92
CA THR A 78 -3.25 13.95 10.52
C THR A 78 -2.72 12.88 9.58
N GLU A 79 -1.63 13.17 8.88
CA GLU A 79 -0.94 12.18 8.04
C GLU A 79 -0.57 10.91 8.82
N ARG A 80 -0.34 11.04 10.12
CA ARG A 80 0.04 9.92 10.98
C ARG A 80 -1.08 8.92 11.22
N ASP A 81 -2.31 9.40 11.26
CA ASP A 81 -3.46 8.64 11.71
C ASP A 81 -4.48 8.39 10.61
N TYR A 82 -4.17 8.85 9.40
CA TYR A 82 -5.09 8.74 8.28
C TYR A 82 -5.34 7.28 7.89
N VAL A 83 -6.62 6.95 7.79
CA VAL A 83 -7.11 5.64 7.32
C VAL A 83 -8.17 5.90 6.26
N LEU A 84 -8.06 5.25 5.11
CA LEU A 84 -9.10 5.27 4.09
C LEU A 84 -10.29 4.44 4.58
N LYS A 85 -11.45 5.05 4.70
CA LYS A 85 -12.64 4.36 5.17
C LYS A 85 -13.21 3.40 4.11
N ALA A 86 -13.85 2.35 4.57
CA ALA A 86 -14.54 1.40 3.70
C ALA A 86 -15.51 2.12 2.76
N GLY A 87 -15.45 1.79 1.48
CA GLY A 87 -16.28 2.39 0.44
C GLY A 87 -15.81 3.73 -0.10
N GLU A 88 -14.82 4.36 0.51
CA GLU A 88 -14.22 5.59 -0.02
C GLU A 88 -13.22 5.30 -1.13
N VAL A 89 -13.08 6.23 -2.04
CA VAL A 89 -12.11 6.15 -3.13
C VAL A 89 -10.75 6.65 -2.64
N GLY A 90 -9.77 5.80 -2.72
CA GLY A 90 -8.38 6.13 -2.41
C GLY A 90 -7.49 5.95 -3.61
N ARG A 91 -6.19 5.89 -3.35
CA ARG A 91 -5.16 5.75 -4.38
C ARG A 91 -4.15 4.69 -4.01
N GLY A 92 -3.74 3.92 -5.01
CA GLY A 92 -2.65 2.96 -4.89
C GLY A 92 -1.60 3.19 -5.97
N HIS A 93 -0.38 2.81 -5.68
CA HIS A 93 0.73 2.80 -6.64
C HIS A 93 1.02 1.37 -7.07
N TYR A 94 1.10 1.13 -8.37
CA TYR A 94 1.61 -0.13 -8.89
C TYR A 94 3.08 -0.31 -8.50
N LEU A 95 3.46 -1.56 -8.26
CA LEU A 95 4.82 -1.91 -7.91
C LEU A 95 5.68 -2.02 -9.17
N HIS A 96 6.66 -1.14 -9.31
CA HIS A 96 7.63 -1.19 -10.40
C HIS A 96 9.01 -1.50 -9.88
N THR A 97 9.74 -2.34 -10.61
CA THR A 97 11.13 -2.67 -10.28
C THR A 97 11.98 -1.40 -10.14
N GLY A 98 12.67 -1.28 -9.03
CA GLY A 98 13.54 -0.15 -8.73
C GLY A 98 12.90 0.96 -7.89
N ASP A 99 11.58 0.97 -7.76
CA ASP A 99 10.91 1.92 -6.87
C ASP A 99 11.27 1.63 -5.41
N GLU A 100 11.38 2.69 -4.61
CA GLU A 100 11.68 2.58 -3.19
C GLU A 100 10.60 3.25 -2.36
N TYR A 101 10.16 2.54 -1.33
CA TYR A 101 9.14 2.99 -0.39
C TYR A 101 9.62 2.86 1.05
N THR A 102 9.33 3.87 1.87
CA THR A 102 9.43 3.77 3.32
C THR A 102 8.05 3.46 3.87
N LEU A 103 7.93 2.36 4.58
CA LEU A 103 6.67 1.85 5.13
C LEU A 103 6.78 1.73 6.66
N PRO A 104 5.65 1.80 7.39
CA PRO A 104 5.65 1.51 8.82
C PRO A 104 6.23 0.12 9.11
N ALA A 105 7.02 0.00 10.17
CA ALA A 105 7.62 -1.28 10.55
C ALA A 105 6.57 -2.36 10.87
N ASP A 106 5.40 -1.97 11.33
CA ASP A 106 4.28 -2.89 11.59
C ASP A 106 3.79 -3.62 10.33
N MET A 107 4.12 -3.11 9.16
CA MET A 107 3.68 -3.66 7.88
C MET A 107 4.76 -4.47 7.18
N VAL A 108 5.99 -4.46 7.70
CA VAL A 108 7.13 -5.18 7.12
C VAL A 108 7.88 -5.91 8.21
N ASP A 109 7.64 -7.22 8.29
CA ASP A 109 8.30 -8.09 9.28
C ASP A 109 9.69 -8.50 8.77
N THR A 110 10.71 -7.81 9.26
CA THR A 110 12.11 -8.04 8.89
C THR A 110 13.04 -7.68 10.05
N ASP A 111 14.16 -8.37 10.15
CA ASP A 111 15.17 -8.14 11.19
C ASP A 111 16.43 -7.44 10.66
N ALA A 112 16.68 -7.48 9.38
CA ALA A 112 17.94 -7.00 8.84
C ALA A 112 17.83 -6.39 7.44
N VAL A 113 18.70 -5.41 7.19
CA VAL A 113 18.92 -4.86 5.85
C VAL A 113 19.47 -5.94 4.92
N GLY A 114 19.00 -5.97 3.68
CA GLY A 114 19.40 -6.96 2.67
C GLY A 114 18.49 -8.17 2.59
N GLU A 115 17.56 -8.34 3.53
CA GLU A 115 16.59 -9.43 3.45
C GLU A 115 15.56 -9.20 2.35
N GLU A 116 15.18 -10.28 1.67
CA GLU A 116 14.06 -10.27 0.74
C GLU A 116 12.74 -10.35 1.51
N VAL A 117 11.82 -9.49 1.16
CA VAL A 117 10.48 -9.45 1.74
C VAL A 117 9.42 -9.65 0.67
N GLY A 118 8.33 -10.27 1.05
CA GLY A 118 7.22 -10.52 0.16
C GLY A 118 5.92 -10.65 0.93
N LEU A 119 4.89 -11.13 0.27
CA LEU A 119 3.54 -11.19 0.81
C LEU A 119 3.43 -12.23 1.93
N LYS A 120 2.97 -11.77 3.10
CA LYS A 120 2.71 -12.64 4.27
C LYS A 120 1.21 -12.79 4.57
N GLY A 121 0.36 -12.07 3.87
CA GLY A 121 -1.06 -12.02 4.12
C GLY A 121 -1.49 -10.71 4.78
N ASN A 122 -2.78 -10.42 4.70
CA ASN A 122 -3.37 -9.19 5.24
C ASN A 122 -2.69 -7.89 4.76
N GLY A 123 -2.16 -7.89 3.55
CA GLY A 123 -1.47 -6.74 2.97
C GLY A 123 -0.10 -6.44 3.56
N LYS A 124 0.40 -7.28 4.45
CA LYS A 124 1.71 -7.09 5.09
C LYS A 124 2.81 -7.84 4.36
N LEU A 125 4.02 -7.33 4.50
CA LEU A 125 5.23 -7.93 3.95
C LEU A 125 6.07 -8.58 5.04
N GLY A 126 6.93 -9.49 4.67
CA GLY A 126 7.87 -10.12 5.59
C GLY A 126 8.81 -11.08 4.90
N THR A 127 9.78 -11.58 5.65
CA THR A 127 10.78 -12.54 5.18
C THR A 127 10.18 -13.93 5.01
N GLY A 128 10.80 -14.75 4.16
CA GLY A 128 10.37 -16.15 3.94
C GLY A 128 9.09 -16.30 3.13
N ALA A 129 8.65 -15.26 2.45
CA ALA A 129 7.45 -15.29 1.62
C ALA A 129 7.70 -16.00 0.28
N SER A 130 6.67 -16.70 -0.23
CA SER A 130 6.75 -17.36 -1.54
C SER A 130 6.78 -16.36 -2.69
N VAL A 131 6.06 -15.24 -2.55
CA VAL A 131 6.03 -14.16 -3.53
C VAL A 131 6.89 -13.02 -3.00
N VAL A 132 8.10 -12.89 -3.54
CA VAL A 132 9.05 -11.84 -3.16
C VAL A 132 8.67 -10.53 -3.86
N ILE A 133 8.53 -9.46 -3.10
CA ILE A 133 8.18 -8.13 -3.61
C ILE A 133 9.42 -7.23 -3.70
N GLY A 134 10.30 -7.28 -2.72
CA GLY A 134 11.42 -6.38 -2.68
C GLY A 134 12.50 -6.79 -1.70
N VAL A 135 13.46 -5.89 -1.53
CA VAL A 135 14.61 -6.05 -0.63
C VAL A 135 14.65 -4.91 0.36
N VAL A 136 14.90 -5.21 1.61
CA VAL A 136 15.07 -4.21 2.67
C VAL A 136 16.36 -3.44 2.45
N THR A 137 16.27 -2.13 2.28
CA THR A 137 17.43 -1.25 2.06
C THR A 137 17.80 -0.43 3.29
N LYS A 138 16.84 -0.19 4.17
CA LYS A 138 17.09 0.58 5.40
C LYS A 138 16.03 0.26 6.46
N ILE A 139 16.47 0.20 7.70
CA ILE A 139 15.59 0.14 8.88
C ILE A 139 15.94 1.35 9.74
N TYR A 140 14.95 2.22 10.01
CA TYR A 140 15.22 3.48 10.68
C TYR A 140 13.96 4.13 11.25
N ASN A 141 14.15 5.17 12.03
CA ASN A 141 13.06 6.00 12.51
C ASN A 141 12.80 7.12 11.48
N PHE A 142 11.62 7.14 10.92
CA PHE A 142 11.18 8.15 9.97
C PHE A 142 10.10 9.02 10.60
N ASN A 143 10.42 10.27 10.88
CA ASN A 143 9.51 11.23 11.48
C ASN A 143 8.81 10.74 12.77
N GLY A 144 9.55 10.04 13.62
CA GLY A 144 9.03 9.52 14.88
C GLY A 144 8.36 8.15 14.78
N GLN A 145 8.39 7.53 13.61
CA GLN A 145 7.82 6.19 13.35
C GLN A 145 8.93 5.20 13.01
N GLU A 146 8.94 4.04 13.67
CA GLU A 146 9.78 2.92 13.25
C GLU A 146 9.37 2.48 11.85
N SER A 147 10.31 2.50 10.93
CA SER A 147 10.04 2.34 9.50
C SER A 147 11.06 1.46 8.80
N VAL A 148 10.65 0.88 7.69
CA VAL A 148 11.47 0.03 6.84
C VAL A 148 11.40 0.57 5.41
N ARG A 149 12.56 0.82 4.80
CA ARG A 149 12.63 1.15 3.38
C ARG A 149 12.85 -0.13 2.58
N ILE A 150 12.03 -0.33 1.57
CA ILE A 150 12.16 -1.44 0.64
C ILE A 150 12.37 -0.93 -0.78
N ARG A 151 13.13 -1.67 -1.57
CA ARG A 151 13.25 -1.46 -3.02
C ARG A 151 12.52 -2.61 -3.72
N ILE A 152 11.62 -2.26 -4.63
CA ILE A 152 10.85 -3.23 -5.39
C ILE A 152 11.76 -3.98 -6.37
N LYS A 153 11.58 -5.28 -6.38
CA LYS A 153 12.40 -6.20 -7.16
C LYS A 153 11.77 -6.53 -8.52
#